data_59283933671c13ac7838b45eb8f242e1
#
_entry.id   59283933671c13ac7838b45eb8f242e1
#
_cell.length_a   1.000
_cell.length_b   1.000
_cell.length_c   1.000
_cell.angle_alpha   90.00
_cell.angle_beta   90.00
_cell.angle_gamma   90.00
#
_symmetry.space_group_name_H-M   'P 1'
#
loop_
_entity.id
_entity.type
_entity.pdbx_description
1 polymer ?
#
loop_
_entity_poly.entity_id
_entity_poly.type
_entity_poly.pdbx_seq_one_letter_code
_entity_poly.pdbx_strand_id
1 'polypeptide(L)'
;ENGIGRVDMVENRYVGMKSRGVYETPGGTILHAAHRAVESITMDREVMHLRDSLIPRFAELVYYGYWYSPEMEVLQATIEESQKNVTGTARLKLYKGNCDVVGRKSPVSLYDPDFATFEAEQVYQQADATGFIRLSALRLRIRALTQQQRKP
;
A
#
# COMPACT_ATOMS: atom_id res chain seq x y z
N GLU A 1 -27.45 -2.68 3.60
CA GLU A 1 -28.14 -3.48 2.56
C GLU A 1 -27.16 -4.30 1.71
N ASN A 2 -26.03 -3.74 1.37
CA ASN A 2 -25.03 -4.42 0.51
C ASN A 2 -24.02 -5.29 1.26
N GLY A 3 -24.01 -5.27 2.60
CA GLY A 3 -23.08 -6.03 3.44
C GLY A 3 -21.62 -5.57 3.36
N ILE A 4 -21.37 -4.38 2.81
CA ILE A 4 -20.01 -3.84 2.64
C ILE A 4 -19.45 -3.42 3.99
N GLY A 5 -18.15 -3.72 4.21
CA GLY A 5 -17.43 -3.34 5.43
C GLY A 5 -17.82 -4.13 6.68
N ARG A 6 -18.52 -5.26 6.52
CA ARG A 6 -18.74 -6.21 7.61
C ARG A 6 -17.53 -7.13 7.73
N VAL A 7 -16.92 -7.14 8.92
CA VAL A 7 -15.75 -7.96 9.25
C VAL A 7 -16.04 -8.76 10.49
N ASP A 8 -15.95 -10.10 10.39
CA ASP A 8 -15.99 -11.02 11.52
C ASP A 8 -14.55 -11.48 11.77
N MET A 9 -14.03 -11.19 12.96
CA MET A 9 -12.64 -11.49 13.28
C MET A 9 -12.46 -11.95 14.72
N VAL A 10 -11.45 -12.77 14.93
CA VAL A 10 -10.92 -13.07 16.26
C VAL A 10 -9.71 -12.16 16.49
N GLU A 11 -9.79 -11.34 17.51
CA GLU A 11 -8.78 -10.35 17.86
C GLU A 11 -8.11 -10.66 19.21
N ASN A 12 -6.92 -10.11 19.42
CA ASN A 12 -6.24 -10.16 20.71
C ASN A 12 -6.60 -8.91 21.52
N ARG A 13 -7.07 -9.09 22.74
CA ARG A 13 -7.14 -7.99 23.70
C ARG A 13 -5.75 -7.66 24.23
N TYR A 14 -5.57 -6.45 24.73
CA TYR A 14 -4.31 -6.00 25.33
C TYR A 14 -3.75 -6.96 26.37
N VAL A 15 -4.61 -7.58 27.16
CA VAL A 15 -4.25 -8.58 28.18
C VAL A 15 -3.97 -9.99 27.64
N GLY A 16 -3.91 -10.17 26.33
CA GLY A 16 -3.58 -11.42 25.65
C GLY A 16 -4.74 -12.40 25.45
N MET A 17 -5.95 -12.07 25.90
CA MET A 17 -7.13 -12.89 25.66
C MET A 17 -7.63 -12.75 24.22
N LYS A 18 -8.14 -13.84 23.65
CA LYS A 18 -8.85 -13.82 22.36
C LYS A 18 -10.30 -13.37 22.58
N SER A 19 -10.79 -12.51 21.69
CA SER A 19 -12.21 -12.17 21.63
C SER A 19 -12.67 -12.14 20.17
N ARG A 20 -13.95 -12.44 19.94
CA ARG A 20 -14.58 -12.29 18.63
C ARG A 20 -15.24 -10.92 18.54
N GLY A 21 -14.97 -10.22 17.47
CA GLY A 21 -15.63 -8.97 17.10
C GLY A 21 -16.30 -9.07 15.74
N VAL A 22 -17.48 -8.47 15.61
CA VAL A 22 -18.13 -8.24 14.32
C VAL A 22 -18.27 -6.74 14.17
N TYR A 23 -17.59 -6.21 13.15
CA TYR A 23 -17.55 -4.77 12.87
C TYR A 23 -18.27 -4.47 11.59
N GLU A 24 -18.90 -3.30 11.53
CA GLU A 24 -19.58 -2.79 10.32
C GLU A 24 -19.14 -1.36 10.07
N THR A 25 -18.33 -1.18 9.04
CA THR A 25 -17.76 0.13 8.65
C THR A 25 -17.95 0.38 7.15
N PRO A 26 -19.18 0.40 6.63
CA PRO A 26 -19.41 0.52 5.18
C PRO A 26 -18.83 1.82 4.60
N GLY A 27 -19.07 2.96 5.26
CA GLY A 27 -18.54 4.26 4.82
C GLY A 27 -17.02 4.29 4.81
N GLY A 28 -16.38 3.83 5.89
CA GLY A 28 -14.91 3.77 5.98
C GLY A 28 -14.31 2.86 4.92
N THR A 29 -14.91 1.71 4.66
CA THR A 29 -14.46 0.76 3.64
C THR A 29 -14.54 1.36 2.23
N ILE A 30 -15.66 2.02 1.90
CA ILE A 30 -15.87 2.67 0.60
C ILE A 30 -14.88 3.82 0.41
N LEU A 31 -14.74 4.70 1.39
CA LEU A 31 -13.81 5.83 1.34
C LEU A 31 -12.36 5.36 1.22
N HIS A 32 -11.96 4.35 1.99
CA HIS A 32 -10.62 3.78 1.90
C HIS A 32 -10.34 3.19 0.52
N ALA A 33 -11.28 2.42 -0.04
CA ALA A 33 -11.15 1.85 -1.39
C ALA A 33 -11.02 2.94 -2.45
N ALA A 34 -11.84 4.00 -2.37
CA ALA A 34 -11.79 5.14 -3.29
C ALA A 34 -10.46 5.91 -3.17
N HIS A 35 -10.01 6.17 -1.95
CA HIS A 35 -8.76 6.87 -1.67
C HIS A 35 -7.56 6.10 -2.22
N ARG A 36 -7.45 4.82 -1.89
CA ARG A 36 -6.38 3.94 -2.40
C ARG A 36 -6.37 3.85 -3.93
N ALA A 37 -7.53 3.90 -4.56
CA ALA A 37 -7.63 3.91 -6.02
C ALA A 37 -7.03 5.19 -6.63
N VAL A 38 -7.21 6.35 -6.00
CA VAL A 38 -6.61 7.61 -6.44
C VAL A 38 -5.10 7.63 -6.13
N GLU A 39 -4.68 7.23 -4.93
CA GLU A 39 -3.27 7.09 -4.57
C GLU A 39 -2.49 6.27 -5.60
N SER A 40 -3.06 5.15 -6.06
CA SER A 40 -2.40 4.23 -6.98
C SER A 40 -2.01 4.83 -8.33
N ILE A 41 -2.59 5.98 -8.70
CA ILE A 41 -2.28 6.67 -9.96
C ILE A 41 -1.63 8.04 -9.76
N THR A 42 -1.53 8.53 -8.52
CA THR A 42 -0.99 9.87 -8.23
C THR A 42 0.23 9.86 -7.34
N MET A 43 0.47 8.78 -6.61
CA MET A 43 1.59 8.69 -5.68
C MET A 43 2.76 7.95 -6.32
N ASP A 44 3.97 8.49 -6.15
CA ASP A 44 5.20 7.80 -6.51
C ASP A 44 5.32 6.47 -5.75
N ARG A 45 5.90 5.46 -6.40
CA ARG A 45 6.04 4.11 -5.86
C ARG A 45 6.77 4.07 -4.52
N GLU A 46 7.90 4.75 -4.42
CA GLU A 46 8.73 4.72 -3.20
C GLU A 46 8.07 5.50 -2.06
N VAL A 47 7.39 6.61 -2.37
CA VAL A 47 6.58 7.35 -1.40
C VAL A 47 5.43 6.49 -0.88
N MET A 48 4.77 5.73 -1.76
CA MET A 48 3.70 4.80 -1.36
C MET A 48 4.23 3.71 -0.43
N HIS A 49 5.38 3.10 -0.75
CA HIS A 49 6.00 2.08 0.09
C HIS A 49 6.40 2.64 1.46
N LEU A 50 7.00 3.85 1.48
CA LEU A 50 7.34 4.51 2.73
C LEU A 50 6.10 4.75 3.60
N ARG A 51 5.07 5.37 3.03
CA ARG A 51 3.82 5.64 3.74
C ARG A 51 3.17 4.34 4.25
N ASP A 52 3.11 3.28 3.43
CA ASP A 52 2.53 2.00 3.82
C ASP A 52 3.32 1.34 4.96
N SER A 53 4.63 1.54 5.02
CA SER A 53 5.46 1.06 6.14
C SER A 53 5.15 1.74 7.47
N LEU A 54 4.57 2.94 7.46
CA LEU A 54 4.21 3.70 8.67
C LEU A 54 2.83 3.30 9.22
N ILE A 55 1.98 2.65 8.44
CA ILE A 55 0.61 2.28 8.84
C ILE A 55 0.57 1.48 10.15
N PRO A 56 1.40 0.43 10.35
CA PRO A 56 1.36 -0.33 11.59
C PRO A 56 1.69 0.52 12.82
N ARG A 57 2.67 1.42 12.70
CA ARG A 57 3.03 2.31 13.81
C ARG A 57 1.95 3.34 14.10
N PHE A 58 1.34 3.90 13.06
CA PHE A 58 0.19 4.80 13.22
C PHE A 58 -0.97 4.09 13.93
N ALA A 59 -1.32 2.89 13.49
CA ALA A 59 -2.38 2.09 14.08
C ALA A 59 -2.09 1.76 15.57
N GLU A 60 -0.84 1.47 15.91
CA GLU A 60 -0.42 1.22 17.29
C GLU A 60 -0.64 2.44 18.19
N LEU A 61 -0.23 3.63 17.73
CA LEU A 61 -0.42 4.87 18.49
C LEU A 61 -1.91 5.20 18.68
N VAL A 62 -2.73 4.99 17.63
CA VAL A 62 -4.19 5.13 17.71
C VAL A 62 -4.76 4.16 18.74
N TYR A 63 -4.36 2.89 18.69
CA TYR A 63 -4.84 1.85 19.62
C TYR A 63 -4.53 2.17 21.08
N TYR A 64 -3.33 2.72 21.36
CA TYR A 64 -2.93 3.12 22.68
C TYR A 64 -3.42 4.50 23.13
N GLY A 65 -4.08 5.24 22.24
CA GLY A 65 -4.62 6.57 22.56
C GLY A 65 -3.57 7.69 22.57
N TYR A 66 -2.41 7.50 21.92
CA TYR A 66 -1.33 8.49 21.86
C TYR A 66 -1.53 9.54 20.74
N TRP A 67 -2.73 10.12 20.69
CA TRP A 67 -3.12 11.11 19.67
C TRP A 67 -2.27 12.39 19.68
N TYR A 68 -1.74 12.76 20.83
CA TYR A 68 -1.00 14.01 21.06
C TYR A 68 0.47 13.74 21.42
N SER A 69 0.99 12.56 21.08
CA SER A 69 2.39 12.24 21.30
C SER A 69 3.28 12.85 20.21
N PRO A 70 4.55 13.20 20.51
CA PRO A 70 5.48 13.68 19.50
C PRO A 70 5.65 12.74 18.31
N GLU A 71 5.57 11.43 18.52
CA GLU A 71 5.63 10.43 17.46
C GLU A 71 4.43 10.53 16.52
N MET A 72 3.23 10.78 17.05
CA MET A 72 2.03 10.97 16.23
C MET A 72 2.14 12.23 15.38
N GLU A 73 2.66 13.32 15.92
CA GLU A 73 2.88 14.56 15.17
C GLU A 73 3.81 14.33 13.97
N VAL A 74 4.91 13.62 14.18
CA VAL A 74 5.87 13.30 13.10
C VAL A 74 5.24 12.39 12.04
N LEU A 75 4.52 11.34 12.48
CA LEU A 75 3.85 10.43 11.56
C LEU A 75 2.79 11.15 10.75
N GLN A 76 1.98 11.98 11.39
CA GLN A 76 0.93 12.72 10.72
C GLN A 76 1.50 13.69 9.69
N ALA A 77 2.53 14.47 10.04
CA ALA A 77 3.21 15.35 9.10
C ALA A 77 3.76 14.60 7.87
N THR A 78 4.32 13.41 8.10
CA THR A 78 4.84 12.57 7.01
C THR A 78 3.72 12.06 6.10
N ILE A 79 2.61 11.61 6.69
CA ILE A 79 1.44 11.14 5.94
C ILE A 79 0.83 12.30 5.15
N GLU A 80 0.63 13.45 5.76
CA GLU A 80 0.06 14.64 5.11
C GLU A 80 0.94 15.10 3.93
N GLU A 81 2.26 15.10 4.08
CA GLU A 81 3.19 15.43 3.00
C GLU A 81 3.00 14.47 1.81
N SER A 82 2.86 13.18 2.08
CA SER A 82 2.64 12.16 1.03
C SER A 82 1.32 12.33 0.29
N GLN A 83 0.34 13.01 0.89
CA GLN A 83 -1.01 13.18 0.34
C GLN A 83 -1.21 14.45 -0.50
N LYS A 84 -0.25 15.36 -0.54
CA LYS A 84 -0.40 16.68 -1.18
C LYS A 84 -0.87 16.62 -2.63
N ASN A 85 -0.44 15.61 -3.38
CA ASN A 85 -0.80 15.43 -4.77
C ASN A 85 -1.90 14.38 -4.99
N VAL A 86 -2.45 13.80 -3.92
CA VAL A 86 -3.50 12.79 -4.02
C VAL A 86 -4.85 13.47 -4.23
N THR A 87 -5.17 13.70 -5.50
CA THR A 87 -6.45 14.29 -5.91
C THR A 87 -6.99 13.56 -7.14
N GLY A 88 -8.30 13.36 -7.19
CA GLY A 88 -8.92 12.65 -8.31
C GLY A 88 -10.32 12.17 -8.02
N THR A 89 -10.82 11.34 -8.93
CA THR A 89 -12.14 10.72 -8.83
C THR A 89 -11.98 9.21 -8.99
N ALA A 90 -12.54 8.45 -8.05
CA ALA A 90 -12.74 7.01 -8.18
C ALA A 90 -14.22 6.69 -8.37
N ARG A 91 -14.53 5.73 -9.25
CA ARG A 91 -15.86 5.15 -9.40
C ARG A 91 -15.84 3.75 -8.83
N LEU A 92 -16.77 3.50 -7.91
CA LEU A 92 -16.89 2.23 -7.22
C LEU A 92 -18.24 1.57 -7.60
N LYS A 93 -18.21 0.24 -7.72
CA LYS A 93 -19.41 -0.61 -7.86
C LYS A 93 -19.58 -1.40 -6.58
N LEU A 94 -20.73 -1.22 -5.92
CA LEU A 94 -21.08 -1.91 -4.69
C LEU A 94 -22.05 -3.05 -5.01
N TYR A 95 -21.68 -4.27 -4.68
CA TYR A 95 -22.52 -5.42 -4.95
C TYR A 95 -22.21 -6.60 -4.03
N LYS A 96 -23.21 -7.08 -3.31
CA LYS A 96 -23.15 -8.30 -2.45
C LYS A 96 -21.91 -8.34 -1.56
N GLY A 97 -21.64 -7.27 -0.82
CA GLY A 97 -20.49 -7.18 0.09
C GLY A 97 -19.17 -6.75 -0.55
N ASN A 98 -19.11 -6.68 -1.87
CA ASN A 98 -17.93 -6.25 -2.61
C ASN A 98 -17.96 -4.75 -2.92
N CYS A 99 -16.77 -4.14 -2.92
CA CYS A 99 -16.54 -2.75 -3.28
C CYS A 99 -15.45 -2.71 -4.35
N ASP A 100 -15.87 -2.80 -5.62
CA ASP A 100 -14.97 -2.92 -6.77
C ASP A 100 -14.65 -1.55 -7.36
N VAL A 101 -13.38 -1.25 -7.60
CA VAL A 101 -12.95 -0.06 -8.32
C VAL A 101 -13.16 -0.28 -9.82
N VAL A 102 -14.13 0.41 -10.41
CA VAL A 102 -14.46 0.30 -11.83
C VAL A 102 -13.96 1.46 -12.69
N GLY A 103 -13.35 2.47 -12.08
CA GLY A 103 -12.72 3.57 -12.79
C GLY A 103 -12.05 4.56 -11.84
N ARG A 104 -11.02 5.24 -12.35
CA ARG A 104 -10.28 6.28 -11.64
C ARG A 104 -9.70 7.28 -12.64
N LYS A 105 -9.61 8.54 -12.22
CA LYS A 105 -8.96 9.60 -13.00
C LYS A 105 -8.39 10.67 -12.06
N SER A 106 -7.31 11.30 -12.50
CA SER A 106 -6.70 12.44 -11.79
C SER A 106 -6.08 13.39 -12.79
N PRO A 107 -6.10 14.71 -12.54
CA PRO A 107 -5.37 15.69 -13.35
C PRO A 107 -3.85 15.60 -13.15
N VAL A 108 -3.39 14.94 -12.10
CA VAL A 108 -1.97 14.75 -11.74
C VAL A 108 -1.57 13.27 -11.76
N SER A 109 -2.24 12.49 -12.62
CA SER A 109 -1.94 11.07 -12.78
C SER A 109 -0.50 10.86 -13.25
N LEU A 110 0.21 9.93 -12.60
CA LEU A 110 1.51 9.43 -13.05
C LEU A 110 1.36 8.27 -14.06
N TYR A 111 0.13 7.76 -14.22
CA TYR A 111 -0.17 6.77 -15.24
C TYR A 111 -0.38 7.47 -16.59
N ASP A 112 0.45 7.12 -17.55
CA ASP A 112 0.34 7.54 -18.93
C ASP A 112 0.20 6.28 -19.81
N PRO A 113 -0.90 6.14 -20.58
CA PRO A 113 -1.09 5.00 -21.47
C PRO A 113 0.03 4.81 -22.49
N ASP A 114 0.62 5.91 -22.95
CA ASP A 114 1.69 5.86 -23.97
C ASP A 114 3.00 5.34 -23.40
N PHE A 115 3.24 5.51 -22.09
CA PHE A 115 4.38 4.93 -21.36
C PHE A 115 4.10 3.56 -20.74
N ALA A 116 2.83 3.22 -20.57
CA ALA A 116 2.42 2.00 -19.85
C ALA A 116 2.37 0.74 -20.71
N THR A 117 2.49 0.86 -22.04
CA THR A 117 2.50 -0.29 -22.93
C THR A 117 3.89 -0.94 -22.93
N PHE A 118 3.95 -2.25 -22.70
CA PHE A 118 5.19 -3.04 -22.78
C PHE A 118 5.89 -2.97 -24.16
N GLU A 119 5.21 -2.43 -25.17
CA GLU A 119 5.71 -2.25 -26.52
C GLU A 119 6.45 -0.92 -26.72
N ALA A 120 6.38 0.01 -25.75
CA ALA A 120 7.07 1.29 -25.82
C ALA A 120 8.55 1.14 -25.41
N GLU A 121 9.40 0.63 -26.29
CA GLU A 121 10.87 0.63 -26.13
C GLU A 121 11.49 2.03 -25.99
N GLN A 122 10.65 3.08 -25.97
CA GLN A 122 11.11 4.47 -26.01
C GLN A 122 11.45 5.06 -24.64
N VAL A 123 10.93 4.49 -23.52
CA VAL A 123 11.11 5.06 -22.19
C VAL A 123 12.37 4.53 -21.49
N TYR A 124 12.70 3.26 -21.71
CA TYR A 124 13.95 2.65 -21.25
C TYR A 124 14.32 1.44 -22.13
N GLN A 125 15.59 1.10 -22.17
CA GLN A 125 16.05 -0.10 -22.88
C GLN A 125 15.96 -1.31 -21.96
N GLN A 126 15.25 -2.37 -22.36
CA GLN A 126 15.13 -3.59 -21.56
C GLN A 126 16.49 -4.24 -21.29
N ALA A 127 17.48 -4.04 -22.15
CA ALA A 127 18.85 -4.52 -21.96
C ALA A 127 19.49 -3.99 -20.66
N ASP A 128 19.11 -2.78 -20.20
CA ASP A 128 19.62 -2.17 -18.96
C ASP A 128 19.21 -2.97 -17.72
N ALA A 129 18.08 -3.67 -17.77
CA ALA A 129 17.62 -4.53 -16.70
C ALA A 129 18.59 -5.68 -16.40
N THR A 130 19.35 -6.14 -17.37
CA THR A 130 20.33 -7.23 -17.21
C THR A 130 21.39 -6.89 -16.16
N GLY A 131 21.95 -5.69 -16.21
CA GLY A 131 22.94 -5.24 -15.22
C GLY A 131 22.34 -5.12 -13.82
N PHE A 132 21.17 -4.50 -13.72
CA PHE A 132 20.42 -4.39 -12.48
C PHE A 132 20.12 -5.75 -11.83
N ILE A 133 19.61 -6.72 -12.61
CA ILE A 133 19.29 -8.06 -12.13
C ILE A 133 20.55 -8.77 -11.62
N ARG A 134 21.67 -8.69 -12.35
CA ARG A 134 22.93 -9.31 -11.96
C ARG A 134 23.47 -8.76 -10.64
N LEU A 135 23.44 -7.43 -10.45
CA LEU A 135 23.89 -6.78 -9.22
C LEU A 135 22.94 -7.09 -8.05
N SER A 136 21.65 -7.04 -8.27
CA SER A 136 20.65 -7.37 -7.24
C SER A 136 20.74 -8.82 -6.78
N ALA A 137 21.05 -9.73 -7.69
CA ALA A 137 21.23 -11.17 -7.40
C ALA A 137 22.59 -11.51 -6.77
N LEU A 138 23.58 -10.60 -6.78
CA LEU A 138 24.96 -10.88 -6.39
C LEU A 138 25.05 -11.43 -4.96
N ARG A 139 24.36 -10.84 -4.00
CA ARG A 139 24.33 -11.30 -2.60
C ARG A 139 23.85 -12.74 -2.46
N LEU A 140 22.84 -13.13 -3.25
CA LEU A 140 22.27 -14.47 -3.23
C LEU A 140 23.23 -15.48 -3.87
N ARG A 141 23.91 -15.10 -4.94
CA ARG A 141 24.93 -15.89 -5.62
C ARG A 141 26.12 -16.16 -4.70
N ILE A 142 26.63 -15.12 -4.02
CA ILE A 142 27.71 -15.26 -3.05
C ILE A 142 27.31 -16.24 -1.93
N ARG A 143 26.10 -16.08 -1.37
CA ARG A 143 25.59 -16.99 -0.35
C ARG A 143 25.55 -18.44 -0.83
N ALA A 144 25.01 -18.68 -2.03
CA ALA A 144 24.91 -20.03 -2.60
C ALA A 144 26.30 -20.68 -2.78
N LEU A 145 27.26 -19.96 -3.34
CA LEU A 145 28.64 -20.45 -3.51
C LEU A 145 29.30 -20.80 -2.17
N THR A 146 29.16 -19.93 -1.17
CA THR A 146 29.73 -20.17 0.17
C THR A 146 29.07 -21.38 0.86
N GLN A 147 27.77 -21.59 0.65
CA GLN A 147 27.09 -22.76 1.21
C GLN A 147 27.51 -24.07 0.53
N GLN A 148 27.76 -24.04 -0.79
CA GLN A 148 28.28 -25.22 -1.51
C GLN A 148 29.67 -25.62 -1.01
N GLN A 149 30.55 -24.66 -0.71
CA GLN A 149 31.91 -24.92 -0.18
C GLN A 149 31.90 -25.47 1.24
N ARG A 150 30.79 -25.31 1.99
CA ARG A 150 30.65 -25.79 3.37
C ARG A 150 29.96 -27.16 3.48
N LYS A 151 29.52 -27.75 2.36
CA LYS A 151 29.03 -29.14 2.39
C LYS A 151 30.24 -30.05 2.46
N PRO A 152 30.26 -30.96 3.47
CA PRO A 152 31.34 -31.95 3.64
C PRO A 152 31.39 -32.92 2.47
#